data_c7b0419c23dd12ea40b3524806067159
#
_entry.id   c7b0419c23dd12ea40b3524806067159
#
_cell.length_a   1.000
_cell.length_b   1.000
_cell.length_c   1.000
_cell.angle_alpha   90.00
_cell.angle_beta   90.00
_cell.angle_gamma   90.00
#
_symmetry.space_group_name_H-M   'P 1'
#
loop_
_entity.id
_entity.type
_entity.pdbx_description
1 polymer ?
#
loop_
_entity_poly.entity_id
_entity_poly.type
_entity_poly.pdbx_seq_one_letter_code
_entity_poly.pdbx_strand_id
1 'polypeptide(L)'
;MALQFPATRRAPDRSAALAQYRRRAPGYDTELALFEPIRSEAIARLALHRGDTVLDVGCGTGLSFEPIHERVGRTGRIVGIEQCPEMLARAQARVDEHHWRNVDLVCAPAATARIPVQADAALFHFTHDVLRERAALANVLSHLKRGARVVASGLQWGPAWAWPTNGFVLLAAMYSVTSFDGLGRPWDMLARRLIDVDVRSLLFGGIYIASGVYSPDLH
;
A
#
# COMPACT_ATOMS: atom_id res chain seq x y z
N MET A 1 8.23 23.53 24.95
CA MET A 1 6.92 24.06 24.49
C MET A 1 6.47 23.19 23.33
N ALA A 2 5.62 22.19 23.58
CA ALA A 2 5.15 21.26 22.58
C ALA A 2 4.00 21.92 21.81
N LEU A 3 4.14 22.07 20.50
CA LEU A 3 3.06 22.51 19.61
C LEU A 3 2.01 21.38 19.55
N GLN A 4 0.92 21.55 20.29
CA GLN A 4 -0.28 20.73 20.17
C GLN A 4 -1.05 21.21 18.93
N PHE A 5 -0.99 20.42 17.85
CA PHE A 5 -1.89 20.60 16.73
C PHE A 5 -3.27 20.02 17.10
N PRO A 6 -4.38 20.71 16.82
CA PRO A 6 -5.70 20.21 17.14
C PRO A 6 -6.01 18.99 16.27
N ALA A 7 -6.35 17.89 16.92
CA ALA A 7 -6.74 16.63 16.30
C ALA A 7 -8.16 16.73 15.70
N THR A 8 -8.31 17.34 14.54
CA THR A 8 -9.48 17.15 13.70
C THR A 8 -9.21 15.92 12.82
N ARG A 9 -9.75 14.77 13.21
CA ARG A 9 -9.79 13.55 12.38
C ARG A 9 -10.67 13.81 11.15
N ARG A 10 -10.14 14.48 10.16
CA ARG A 10 -10.78 14.58 8.85
C ARG A 10 -10.59 13.26 8.11
N ALA A 11 -11.69 12.69 7.62
CA ALA A 11 -11.60 11.55 6.68
C ALA A 11 -10.80 11.99 5.43
N PRO A 12 -10.02 11.08 4.81
CA PRO A 12 -9.26 11.39 3.59
C PRO A 12 -10.17 11.98 2.51
N ASP A 13 -9.73 13.08 1.87
CA ASP A 13 -10.49 13.70 0.77
C ASP A 13 -10.22 12.92 -0.52
N ARG A 14 -11.13 12.01 -0.84
CA ARG A 14 -11.07 11.15 -2.02
C ARG A 14 -11.07 11.94 -3.34
N SER A 15 -11.80 13.03 -3.43
CA SER A 15 -11.89 13.82 -4.66
C SER A 15 -10.58 14.54 -4.96
N ALA A 16 -9.93 15.08 -3.94
CA ALA A 16 -8.61 15.68 -4.04
C ALA A 16 -7.53 14.64 -4.42
N ALA A 17 -7.57 13.46 -3.81
CA ALA A 17 -6.67 12.35 -4.16
C ALA A 17 -6.79 11.95 -5.64
N LEU A 18 -8.01 11.73 -6.14
CA LEU A 18 -8.24 11.37 -7.54
C LEU A 18 -7.75 12.45 -8.51
N ALA A 19 -8.03 13.73 -8.23
CA ALA A 19 -7.56 14.84 -9.08
C ALA A 19 -6.03 14.92 -9.14
N GLN A 20 -5.35 14.64 -8.03
CA GLN A 20 -3.90 14.62 -7.92
C GLN A 20 -3.31 13.45 -8.74
N TYR A 21 -3.83 12.23 -8.59
CA TYR A 21 -3.37 11.04 -9.30
C TYR A 21 -3.58 11.13 -10.81
N ARG A 22 -4.71 11.69 -11.28
CA ARG A 22 -4.95 11.95 -12.70
C ARG A 22 -3.85 12.77 -13.37
N ARG A 23 -3.43 13.85 -12.72
CA ARG A 23 -2.38 14.73 -13.25
C ARG A 23 -1.01 14.06 -13.31
N ARG A 24 -0.74 13.14 -12.40
CA ARG A 24 0.58 12.48 -12.24
C ARG A 24 0.74 11.22 -13.08
N ALA A 25 -0.36 10.59 -13.50
CA ALA A 25 -0.31 9.33 -14.21
C ALA A 25 0.75 9.26 -15.34
N PRO A 26 0.99 10.31 -16.17
CA PRO A 26 1.98 10.25 -17.24
C PRO A 26 3.45 10.08 -16.81
N GLY A 27 3.87 10.64 -15.67
CA GLY A 27 5.25 10.58 -15.17
C GLY A 27 5.45 9.75 -13.90
N TYR A 28 4.38 9.12 -13.42
CA TYR A 28 4.32 8.47 -12.11
C TYR A 28 5.37 7.38 -11.91
N ASP A 29 5.58 6.53 -12.89
CA ASP A 29 6.53 5.41 -12.82
C ASP A 29 7.98 5.90 -12.67
N THR A 30 8.35 6.99 -13.38
CA THR A 30 9.68 7.59 -13.25
C THR A 30 9.92 8.22 -11.88
N GLU A 31 8.90 8.87 -11.32
CA GLU A 31 8.97 9.45 -9.96
C GLU A 31 9.17 8.37 -8.89
N LEU A 32 8.55 7.19 -9.08
CA LEU A 32 8.61 6.07 -8.16
C LEU A 32 9.85 5.18 -8.32
N ALA A 33 10.68 5.37 -9.34
CA ALA A 33 11.90 4.58 -9.55
C ALA A 33 12.86 4.66 -8.35
N LEU A 34 12.91 5.79 -7.65
CA LEU A 34 13.72 5.95 -6.43
C LEU A 34 13.26 5.06 -5.27
N PHE A 35 11.99 4.63 -5.27
CA PHE A 35 11.40 3.79 -4.23
C PHE A 35 11.38 2.30 -4.60
N GLU A 36 11.96 1.92 -5.75
CA GLU A 36 12.04 0.52 -6.18
C GLU A 36 12.71 -0.41 -5.16
N PRO A 37 13.82 -0.03 -4.48
CA PRO A 37 14.39 -0.86 -3.43
C PRO A 37 13.43 -1.11 -2.25
N ILE A 38 12.59 -0.11 -1.93
CA ILE A 38 11.57 -0.22 -0.86
C ILE A 38 10.47 -1.19 -1.28
N ARG A 39 10.02 -1.12 -2.55
CA ARG A 39 9.03 -2.05 -3.11
C ARG A 39 9.55 -3.48 -3.10
N SER A 40 10.76 -3.68 -3.58
CA SER A 40 11.41 -4.99 -3.62
C SER A 40 11.55 -5.61 -2.23
N GLU A 41 11.96 -4.83 -1.22
CA GLU A 41 12.05 -5.28 0.18
C GLU A 41 10.65 -5.59 0.74
N ALA A 42 9.64 -4.74 0.48
CA ALA A 42 8.27 -4.98 0.93
C ALA A 42 7.70 -6.28 0.35
N ILE A 43 7.91 -6.52 -0.96
CA ILE A 43 7.47 -7.75 -1.62
C ILE A 43 8.25 -8.96 -1.11
N ALA A 44 9.54 -8.84 -0.82
CA ALA A 44 10.32 -9.93 -0.24
C ALA A 44 9.76 -10.37 1.13
N ARG A 45 9.27 -9.42 1.94
CA ARG A 45 8.67 -9.69 3.26
C ARG A 45 7.29 -10.35 3.20
N LEU A 46 6.63 -10.34 2.05
CA LEU A 46 5.42 -11.16 1.85
C LEU A 46 5.71 -12.65 1.91
N ALA A 47 6.97 -13.07 1.73
CA ALA A 47 7.39 -14.47 1.75
C ALA A 47 6.52 -15.36 0.84
N LEU A 48 6.27 -14.89 -0.38
CA LEU A 48 5.37 -15.51 -1.35
C LEU A 48 5.91 -16.85 -1.88
N HIS A 49 4.98 -17.76 -2.11
CA HIS A 49 5.24 -19.06 -2.72
C HIS A 49 4.52 -19.18 -4.08
N ARG A 50 4.95 -20.13 -4.90
CA ARG A 50 4.25 -20.44 -6.16
C ARG A 50 2.82 -20.89 -5.87
N GLY A 51 1.86 -20.30 -6.58
CA GLY A 51 0.45 -20.60 -6.41
C GLY A 51 -0.29 -19.66 -5.44
N ASP A 52 0.43 -18.80 -4.71
CA ASP A 52 -0.20 -17.84 -3.78
C ASP A 52 -1.08 -16.83 -4.52
N THR A 53 -2.15 -16.43 -3.86
CA THR A 53 -3.01 -15.31 -4.27
C THR A 53 -2.64 -14.05 -3.47
N VAL A 54 -2.38 -12.95 -4.15
CA VAL A 54 -1.94 -11.69 -3.55
C VAL A 54 -2.92 -10.56 -3.86
N LEU A 55 -3.31 -9.78 -2.86
CA LEU A 55 -3.98 -8.51 -3.03
C LEU A 55 -2.94 -7.39 -3.06
N ASP A 56 -2.85 -6.65 -4.17
CA ASP A 56 -2.08 -5.40 -4.26
C ASP A 56 -3.05 -4.23 -4.11
N VAL A 57 -3.09 -3.67 -2.90
CA VAL A 57 -4.09 -2.68 -2.48
C VAL A 57 -3.59 -1.27 -2.75
N GLY A 58 -4.27 -0.54 -3.64
CA GLY A 58 -3.78 0.72 -4.21
C GLY A 58 -2.66 0.46 -5.21
N CYS A 59 -2.87 -0.49 -6.12
CA CYS A 59 -1.81 -0.97 -7.03
C CYS A 59 -1.29 0.10 -8.01
N GLY A 60 -2.00 1.23 -8.15
CA GLY A 60 -1.60 2.32 -9.04
C GLY A 60 -1.45 1.86 -10.48
N THR A 61 -0.28 2.06 -11.05
CA THR A 61 0.10 1.64 -12.42
C THR A 61 0.58 0.19 -12.53
N GLY A 62 0.51 -0.59 -11.42
CA GLY A 62 0.86 -2.00 -11.39
C GLY A 62 2.36 -2.31 -11.34
N LEU A 63 3.18 -1.40 -10.81
CA LEU A 63 4.64 -1.61 -10.71
C LEU A 63 5.03 -2.80 -9.82
N SER A 64 4.15 -3.23 -8.90
CA SER A 64 4.38 -4.40 -8.06
C SER A 64 4.05 -5.73 -8.74
N PHE A 65 3.34 -5.72 -9.87
CA PHE A 65 2.84 -6.96 -10.49
C PHE A 65 3.97 -7.87 -10.97
N GLU A 66 4.97 -7.33 -11.66
CA GLU A 66 6.08 -8.13 -12.18
C GLU A 66 6.84 -8.86 -11.06
N PRO A 67 7.38 -8.18 -10.02
CA PRO A 67 8.10 -8.85 -8.96
C PRO A 67 7.21 -9.77 -8.09
N ILE A 68 5.90 -9.56 -8.02
CA ILE A 68 4.96 -10.49 -7.40
C ILE A 68 4.77 -11.70 -8.32
N HIS A 69 4.51 -11.48 -9.62
CA HIS A 69 4.30 -12.55 -10.60
C HIS A 69 5.48 -13.52 -10.70
N GLU A 70 6.71 -13.02 -10.63
CA GLU A 70 7.92 -13.85 -10.59
C GLU A 70 7.91 -14.84 -9.42
N ARG A 71 7.37 -14.42 -8.26
CA ARG A 71 7.31 -15.24 -7.04
C ARG A 71 6.15 -16.22 -7.07
N VAL A 72 4.94 -15.74 -7.36
CA VAL A 72 3.74 -16.60 -7.34
C VAL A 72 3.63 -17.48 -8.57
N GLY A 73 4.28 -17.10 -9.67
CA GLY A 73 4.27 -17.82 -10.93
C GLY A 73 2.89 -17.80 -11.62
N ARG A 74 2.78 -18.56 -12.72
CA ARG A 74 1.57 -18.61 -13.55
C ARG A 74 0.37 -19.29 -12.86
N THR A 75 0.61 -20.07 -11.82
CA THR A 75 -0.43 -20.75 -11.02
C THR A 75 -0.93 -19.92 -9.85
N GLY A 76 -0.19 -18.88 -9.47
CA GLY A 76 -0.64 -17.89 -8.51
C GLY A 76 -1.58 -16.87 -9.13
N ARG A 77 -2.12 -15.97 -8.31
CA ARG A 77 -3.06 -14.93 -8.74
C ARG A 77 -2.71 -13.59 -8.10
N ILE A 78 -2.87 -12.52 -8.85
CA ILE A 78 -2.72 -11.15 -8.36
C ILE A 78 -4.05 -10.43 -8.54
N VAL A 79 -4.54 -9.77 -7.51
CA VAL A 79 -5.71 -8.89 -7.59
C VAL A 79 -5.27 -7.48 -7.26
N GLY A 80 -5.16 -6.63 -8.27
CA GLY A 80 -4.85 -5.21 -8.14
C GLY A 80 -6.12 -4.41 -7.87
N ILE A 81 -6.14 -3.66 -6.77
CA ILE A 81 -7.27 -2.80 -6.38
C ILE A 81 -6.82 -1.35 -6.50
N GLU A 82 -7.47 -0.56 -7.34
CA GLU A 82 -7.15 0.85 -7.53
C GLU A 82 -8.43 1.66 -7.78
N GLN A 83 -8.55 2.81 -7.13
CA GLN A 83 -9.74 3.66 -7.26
C GLN A 83 -9.65 4.65 -8.43
N CYS A 84 -8.44 4.95 -8.92
CA CYS A 84 -8.21 5.89 -10.02
C CYS A 84 -8.22 5.14 -11.37
N PRO A 85 -9.23 5.37 -12.24
CA PRO A 85 -9.34 4.66 -13.53
C PRO A 85 -8.13 4.89 -14.44
N GLU A 86 -7.53 6.09 -14.39
CA GLU A 86 -6.39 6.44 -15.24
C GLU A 86 -5.12 5.68 -14.83
N MET A 87 -4.93 5.45 -13.52
CA MET A 87 -3.84 4.60 -13.02
C MET A 87 -4.10 3.13 -13.38
N LEU A 88 -5.34 2.68 -13.18
CA LEU A 88 -5.72 1.30 -13.47
C LEU A 88 -5.62 0.98 -14.97
N ALA A 89 -5.90 1.94 -15.86
CA ALA A 89 -5.70 1.78 -17.31
C ALA A 89 -4.23 1.50 -17.67
N ARG A 90 -3.28 2.11 -16.94
CA ARG A 90 -1.85 1.82 -17.11
C ARG A 90 -1.47 0.46 -16.56
N ALA A 91 -2.06 0.09 -15.42
CA ALA A 91 -1.90 -1.26 -14.88
C ALA A 91 -2.40 -2.32 -15.87
N GLN A 92 -3.55 -2.07 -16.53
CA GLN A 92 -4.09 -2.95 -17.57
C GLN A 92 -3.14 -3.03 -18.77
N ALA A 93 -2.63 -1.89 -19.27
CA ALA A 93 -1.67 -1.90 -20.37
C ALA A 93 -0.43 -2.74 -20.05
N ARG A 94 0.08 -2.66 -18.80
CA ARG A 94 1.19 -3.48 -18.33
C ARG A 94 0.84 -4.97 -18.29
N VAL A 95 -0.37 -5.33 -17.83
CA VAL A 95 -0.88 -6.71 -17.86
C VAL A 95 -0.93 -7.25 -19.28
N ASP A 96 -1.42 -6.45 -20.22
CA ASP A 96 -1.56 -6.83 -21.63
C ASP A 96 -0.18 -6.97 -22.31
N GLU A 97 0.75 -6.06 -22.04
CA GLU A 97 2.13 -6.08 -22.57
C GLU A 97 2.88 -7.35 -22.15
N HIS A 98 2.75 -7.75 -20.88
CA HIS A 98 3.39 -8.95 -20.35
C HIS A 98 2.58 -10.24 -20.57
N HIS A 99 1.38 -10.12 -21.15
CA HIS A 99 0.46 -11.25 -21.39
C HIS A 99 0.12 -12.06 -20.14
N TRP A 100 0.03 -11.39 -18.96
CA TRP A 100 -0.35 -12.04 -17.71
C TRP A 100 -1.84 -12.38 -17.69
N ARG A 101 -2.16 -13.66 -17.51
CA ARG A 101 -3.54 -14.16 -17.48
C ARG A 101 -4.07 -14.40 -16.06
N ASN A 102 -3.23 -14.17 -15.07
CA ASN A 102 -3.50 -14.40 -13.65
C ASN A 102 -3.49 -13.11 -12.84
N VAL A 103 -3.65 -11.97 -13.50
CA VAL A 103 -3.79 -10.65 -12.87
C VAL A 103 -5.19 -10.13 -13.14
N ASP A 104 -5.95 -9.87 -12.07
CA ASP A 104 -7.27 -9.26 -12.12
C ASP A 104 -7.20 -7.83 -11.60
N LEU A 105 -7.93 -6.92 -12.21
CA LEU A 105 -7.97 -5.51 -11.83
C LEU A 105 -9.36 -5.12 -11.35
N VAL A 106 -9.43 -4.46 -10.19
CA VAL A 106 -10.67 -3.98 -9.57
C VAL A 106 -10.62 -2.45 -9.48
N CYS A 107 -11.44 -1.78 -10.30
CA CYS A 107 -11.59 -0.33 -10.28
C CYS A 107 -12.59 0.08 -9.19
N ALA A 108 -12.12 0.20 -7.95
CA ALA A 108 -12.96 0.60 -6.83
C ALA A 108 -12.10 1.10 -5.66
N PRO A 109 -12.68 1.94 -4.76
CA PRO A 109 -12.08 2.19 -3.46
C PRO A 109 -11.94 0.89 -2.67
N ALA A 110 -10.83 0.73 -1.95
CA ALA A 110 -10.55 -0.46 -1.15
C ALA A 110 -11.70 -0.79 -0.15
N ALA A 111 -12.38 0.23 0.36
CA ALA A 111 -13.52 0.07 1.28
C ALA A 111 -14.75 -0.62 0.67
N THR A 112 -14.93 -0.53 -0.65
CA THR A 112 -16.12 -1.03 -1.36
C THR A 112 -15.77 -1.98 -2.50
N ALA A 113 -14.49 -2.29 -2.68
CA ALA A 113 -14.02 -3.20 -3.71
C ALA A 113 -14.64 -4.59 -3.52
N ARG A 114 -15.18 -5.14 -4.60
CA ARG A 114 -15.63 -6.54 -4.63
C ARG A 114 -14.42 -7.42 -4.94
N ILE A 115 -13.86 -8.04 -3.92
CA ILE A 115 -12.66 -8.88 -4.03
C ILE A 115 -13.13 -10.32 -4.28
N PRO A 116 -12.79 -10.94 -5.44
CA PRO A 116 -13.40 -12.23 -5.84
C PRO A 116 -12.71 -13.45 -5.25
N VAL A 117 -11.79 -13.27 -4.31
CA VAL A 117 -10.92 -14.34 -3.81
C VAL A 117 -10.68 -14.25 -2.30
N GLN A 118 -10.19 -15.35 -1.72
CA GLN A 118 -9.47 -15.35 -0.44
C GLN A 118 -7.98 -15.42 -0.73
N ALA A 119 -7.21 -14.47 -0.19
CA ALA A 119 -5.81 -14.28 -0.53
C ALA A 119 -4.85 -14.80 0.55
N ASP A 120 -3.68 -15.23 0.11
CA ASP A 120 -2.58 -15.70 0.94
C ASP A 120 -1.72 -14.53 1.45
N ALA A 121 -1.77 -13.39 0.74
CA ALA A 121 -1.01 -12.19 1.13
C ALA A 121 -1.70 -10.90 0.69
N ALA A 122 -1.36 -9.79 1.37
CA ALA A 122 -1.76 -8.43 0.98
C ALA A 122 -0.59 -7.47 1.07
N LEU A 123 -0.43 -6.64 0.03
CA LEU A 123 0.53 -5.54 -0.05
C LEU A 123 -0.20 -4.20 0.01
N PHE A 124 0.30 -3.31 0.88
CA PHE A 124 -0.10 -1.91 0.98
C PHE A 124 1.15 -1.05 0.76
N HIS A 125 1.44 -0.70 -0.51
CA HIS A 125 2.66 0.04 -0.85
C HIS A 125 2.35 1.50 -1.15
N PHE A 126 2.79 2.41 -0.28
CA PHE A 126 2.50 3.86 -0.33
C PHE A 126 1.01 4.21 -0.37
N THR A 127 0.19 3.48 0.39
CA THR A 127 -1.27 3.63 0.46
C THR A 127 -1.73 4.18 1.82
N HIS A 128 -1.14 5.28 2.25
CA HIS A 128 -1.37 5.89 3.56
C HIS A 128 -2.86 6.10 3.87
N ASP A 129 -3.62 6.64 2.93
CA ASP A 129 -5.04 6.95 3.13
C ASP A 129 -5.87 5.68 3.33
N VAL A 130 -5.55 4.58 2.63
CA VAL A 130 -6.20 3.27 2.79
C VAL A 130 -5.96 2.70 4.18
N LEU A 131 -4.72 2.79 4.69
CA LEU A 131 -4.36 2.30 6.02
C LEU A 131 -5.06 3.05 7.17
N ARG A 132 -5.60 4.23 6.90
CA ARG A 132 -6.34 5.07 7.85
C ARG A 132 -7.85 4.92 7.73
N GLU A 133 -8.33 4.25 6.70
CA GLU A 133 -9.76 4.01 6.47
C GLU A 133 -10.17 2.65 7.06
N ARG A 134 -10.92 2.66 8.19
CA ARG A 134 -11.35 1.42 8.87
C ARG A 134 -12.13 0.50 7.95
N ALA A 135 -13.01 1.06 7.11
CA ALA A 135 -13.82 0.29 6.18
C ALA A 135 -12.95 -0.41 5.11
N ALA A 136 -11.90 0.27 4.62
CA ALA A 136 -10.97 -0.30 3.67
C ALA A 136 -10.19 -1.47 4.28
N LEU A 137 -9.62 -1.27 5.48
CA LEU A 137 -8.93 -2.36 6.18
C LEU A 137 -9.87 -3.53 6.48
N ALA A 138 -11.09 -3.26 6.98
CA ALA A 138 -12.07 -4.31 7.28
C ALA A 138 -12.42 -5.12 6.02
N ASN A 139 -12.67 -4.44 4.89
CA ASN A 139 -12.98 -5.11 3.62
C ASN A 139 -11.81 -5.97 3.13
N VAL A 140 -10.60 -5.40 3.05
CA VAL A 140 -9.44 -6.15 2.56
C VAL A 140 -9.10 -7.34 3.47
N LEU A 141 -9.04 -7.12 4.79
CA LEU A 141 -8.68 -8.16 5.75
C LEU A 141 -9.70 -9.30 5.81
N SER A 142 -11.00 -9.03 5.57
CA SER A 142 -12.02 -10.08 5.49
C SER A 142 -11.83 -11.03 4.29
N HIS A 143 -11.03 -10.63 3.30
CA HIS A 143 -10.68 -11.44 2.14
C HIS A 143 -9.29 -12.09 2.25
N LEU A 144 -8.70 -12.09 3.45
CA LEU A 144 -7.47 -12.81 3.72
C LEU A 144 -7.73 -14.15 4.41
N LYS A 145 -6.99 -15.16 4.01
CA LYS A 145 -6.94 -16.43 4.73
C LYS A 145 -6.32 -16.22 6.11
N ARG A 146 -6.70 -17.05 7.09
CA ARG A 146 -5.98 -17.11 8.38
C ARG A 146 -4.50 -17.43 8.09
N GLY A 147 -3.58 -16.71 8.70
CA GLY A 147 -2.16 -16.87 8.46
C GLY A 147 -1.60 -16.13 7.24
N ALA A 148 -2.45 -15.37 6.51
CA ALA A 148 -1.99 -14.58 5.38
C ALA A 148 -0.93 -13.55 5.78
N ARG A 149 0.10 -13.41 4.95
CA ARG A 149 1.15 -12.39 5.16
C ARG A 149 0.64 -11.02 4.71
N VAL A 150 0.86 -10.02 5.56
CA VAL A 150 0.49 -8.64 5.25
C VAL A 150 1.70 -7.74 5.40
N VAL A 151 1.95 -6.93 4.38
CA VAL A 151 3.03 -5.95 4.37
C VAL A 151 2.48 -4.58 3.99
N ALA A 152 2.85 -3.57 4.79
CA ALA A 152 2.59 -2.18 4.50
C ALA A 152 3.90 -1.39 4.46
N SER A 153 4.06 -0.50 3.50
CA SER A 153 5.23 0.37 3.39
C SER A 153 4.84 1.77 2.91
N GLY A 154 5.62 2.76 3.33
CA GLY A 154 5.33 4.14 2.97
C GLY A 154 6.11 5.16 3.80
N LEU A 155 5.71 6.43 3.67
CA LEU A 155 6.30 7.53 4.41
C LEU A 155 5.88 7.50 5.88
N GLN A 156 6.81 7.91 6.75
CA GLN A 156 6.55 8.18 8.17
C GLN A 156 7.40 9.37 8.63
N TRP A 157 7.03 10.00 9.72
CA TRP A 157 7.92 10.97 10.37
C TRP A 157 9.11 10.27 10.99
N GLY A 158 10.30 10.72 10.64
CA GLY A 158 11.54 10.34 11.31
C GLY A 158 11.68 11.01 12.68
N PRO A 159 12.70 10.62 13.49
CA PRO A 159 12.98 11.25 14.75
C PRO A 159 13.32 12.74 14.58
N ALA A 160 13.13 13.54 15.64
CA ALA A 160 13.26 15.01 15.56
C ALA A 160 14.64 15.49 15.07
N TRP A 161 15.70 14.74 15.37
CA TRP A 161 17.07 15.05 14.91
C TRP A 161 17.26 14.84 13.41
N ALA A 162 16.41 14.02 12.75
CA ALA A 162 16.46 13.77 11.31
C ALA A 162 15.67 14.83 10.53
N TRP A 163 15.87 16.11 10.83
CA TRP A 163 15.13 17.22 10.22
C TRP A 163 15.25 17.30 8.69
N PRO A 164 16.39 16.93 8.02
CA PRO A 164 16.43 16.92 6.56
C PRO A 164 15.51 15.85 5.98
N THR A 165 15.47 14.64 6.60
CA THR A 165 14.57 13.57 6.26
C THR A 165 13.11 13.98 6.46
N ASN A 166 12.79 14.64 7.57
CA ASN A 166 11.44 15.14 7.82
C ASN A 166 11.02 16.22 6.81
N GLY A 167 11.97 17.05 6.33
CA GLY A 167 11.74 17.98 5.23
C GLY A 167 11.39 17.25 3.92
N PHE A 168 12.13 16.21 3.58
CA PHE A 168 11.81 15.35 2.44
C PHE A 168 10.44 14.66 2.61
N VAL A 169 10.16 14.07 3.78
CA VAL A 169 8.87 13.43 4.07
C VAL A 169 7.74 14.43 3.93
N LEU A 170 7.89 15.67 4.41
CA LEU A 170 6.89 16.72 4.28
C LEU A 170 6.59 17.00 2.80
N LEU A 171 7.63 17.23 1.98
CA LEU A 171 7.46 17.51 0.55
C LEU A 171 6.82 16.32 -0.17
N ALA A 172 7.31 15.10 0.07
CA ALA A 172 6.76 13.89 -0.53
C ALA A 172 5.31 13.63 -0.07
N ALA A 173 5.01 13.87 1.20
CA ALA A 173 3.66 13.72 1.73
C ALA A 173 2.69 14.77 1.18
N MET A 174 3.09 16.04 1.09
CA MET A 174 2.29 17.08 0.41
C MET A 174 1.90 16.67 -1.01
N TYR A 175 2.73 15.82 -1.63
CA TYR A 175 2.56 15.37 -3.00
C TYR A 175 1.78 14.04 -3.12
N SER A 176 1.67 13.26 -2.04
CA SER A 176 1.15 11.87 -2.12
C SER A 176 0.04 11.52 -1.14
N VAL A 177 -0.21 12.32 -0.11
CA VAL A 177 -1.26 12.04 0.88
C VAL A 177 -2.22 13.22 1.03
N THR A 178 -3.46 12.93 1.40
CA THR A 178 -4.49 13.95 1.61
C THR A 178 -4.48 14.54 3.02
N SER A 179 -3.80 13.88 3.96
CA SER A 179 -3.66 14.33 5.35
C SER A 179 -2.35 13.82 5.96
N PHE A 180 -1.69 14.68 6.75
CA PHE A 180 -0.49 14.32 7.50
C PHE A 180 -0.78 13.55 8.81
N ASP A 181 -2.05 13.42 9.18
CA ASP A 181 -2.44 12.68 10.38
C ASP A 181 -1.97 11.24 10.29
N GLY A 182 -1.47 10.71 11.40
CA GLY A 182 -1.04 9.32 11.50
C GLY A 182 0.32 8.99 10.85
N LEU A 183 1.02 9.95 10.22
CA LEU A 183 2.36 9.72 9.65
C LEU A 183 3.41 9.35 10.71
N GLY A 184 3.14 9.52 12.00
CA GLY A 184 4.06 9.04 13.05
C GLY A 184 4.08 7.51 13.15
N ARG A 185 2.95 6.84 12.91
CA ARG A 185 2.79 5.37 12.92
C ARG A 185 1.68 4.95 11.95
N PRO A 186 1.94 5.03 10.63
CA PRO A 186 0.89 4.81 9.63
C PRO A 186 0.27 3.40 9.66
N TRP A 187 1.06 2.42 10.10
CA TRP A 187 0.67 1.01 10.21
C TRP A 187 -0.14 0.66 11.46
N ASP A 188 -0.34 1.58 12.41
CA ASP A 188 -0.83 1.26 13.76
C ASP A 188 -2.22 0.58 13.74
N MET A 189 -3.11 1.05 12.86
CA MET A 189 -4.45 0.47 12.73
C MET A 189 -4.39 -0.95 12.12
N LEU A 190 -3.52 -1.17 11.15
CA LEU A 190 -3.29 -2.49 10.54
C LEU A 190 -2.64 -3.44 11.54
N ALA A 191 -1.61 -2.99 12.27
CA ALA A 191 -0.84 -3.81 13.21
C ALA A 191 -1.71 -4.44 14.30
N ARG A 192 -2.81 -3.79 14.70
CA ARG A 192 -3.76 -4.34 15.68
C ARG A 192 -4.51 -5.59 15.21
N ARG A 193 -4.43 -5.90 13.92
CA ARG A 193 -5.08 -7.05 13.27
C ARG A 193 -4.07 -8.13 12.85
N LEU A 194 -2.81 -7.95 13.23
CA LEU A 194 -1.71 -8.83 12.86
C LEU A 194 -1.02 -9.36 14.11
N ILE A 195 -0.53 -10.60 14.03
CA ILE A 195 0.43 -11.17 14.96
C ILE A 195 1.84 -11.11 14.34
N ASP A 196 2.87 -11.29 15.15
CA ASP A 196 4.28 -11.28 14.73
C ASP A 196 4.65 -10.02 13.94
N VAL A 197 4.20 -8.87 14.44
CA VAL A 197 4.43 -7.59 13.77
C VAL A 197 5.89 -7.18 13.89
N ASP A 198 6.55 -7.02 12.73
CA ASP A 198 7.88 -6.43 12.61
C ASP A 198 7.81 -5.11 11.83
N VAL A 199 8.43 -4.06 12.37
CA VAL A 199 8.47 -2.74 11.73
C VAL A 199 9.90 -2.29 11.57
N ARG A 200 10.32 -2.11 10.33
CA ARG A 200 11.64 -1.61 9.97
C ARG A 200 11.54 -0.17 9.46
N SER A 201 12.40 0.68 10.00
CA SER A 201 12.53 2.06 9.52
C SER A 201 13.75 2.18 8.62
N LEU A 202 13.59 2.89 7.52
CA LEU A 202 14.59 3.15 6.48
C LEU A 202 14.77 4.66 6.27
N LEU A 203 15.82 5.07 5.58
CA LEU A 203 16.10 6.48 5.27
C LEU A 203 16.00 7.37 6.51
N PHE A 204 16.82 7.06 7.54
CA PHE A 204 16.83 7.80 8.82
C PHE A 204 15.44 7.96 9.45
N GLY A 205 14.58 6.95 9.28
CA GLY A 205 13.23 6.93 9.83
C GLY A 205 12.15 7.57 8.96
N GLY A 206 12.45 8.03 7.76
CA GLY A 206 11.47 8.66 6.86
C GLY A 206 10.57 7.70 6.11
N ILE A 207 10.96 6.42 6.05
CA ILE A 207 10.18 5.35 5.42
C ILE A 207 10.05 4.18 6.39
N TYR A 208 8.91 3.50 6.36
CA TYR A 208 8.69 2.26 7.10
C TYR A 208 8.36 1.10 6.17
N ILE A 209 8.66 -0.11 6.64
CA ILE A 209 8.08 -1.36 6.17
C ILE A 209 7.59 -2.10 7.40
N ALA A 210 6.28 -2.29 7.50
CA ALA A 210 5.62 -3.07 8.54
C ALA A 210 5.12 -4.39 7.95
N SER A 211 5.41 -5.49 8.60
CA SER A 211 4.98 -6.83 8.18
C SER A 211 4.41 -7.59 9.36
N GLY A 212 3.50 -8.51 9.08
CA GLY A 212 2.91 -9.39 10.09
C GLY A 212 2.04 -10.46 9.47
N VAL A 213 1.40 -11.24 10.31
CA VAL A 213 0.52 -12.34 9.91
C VAL A 213 -0.90 -12.03 10.34
N TYR A 214 -1.83 -12.12 9.41
CA TYR A 214 -3.25 -11.87 9.69
C TYR A 214 -3.85 -12.94 10.59
N SER A 215 -4.50 -12.50 11.67
CA SER A 215 -5.28 -13.35 12.56
C SER A 215 -6.70 -12.77 12.73
N PRO A 216 -7.74 -13.49 12.30
CA PRO A 216 -9.13 -13.03 12.42
C PRO A 216 -9.60 -12.95 13.87
N ASP A 217 -8.87 -13.53 14.83
CA ASP A 217 -9.25 -13.58 16.25
C ASP A 217 -8.83 -12.29 17.01
N LEU A 218 -8.08 -11.40 16.39
CA LEU A 218 -7.71 -10.11 16.96
C LEU A 218 -8.83 -9.09 16.72
N HIS A 219 -9.37 -8.53 17.81
CA HIS A 219 -10.45 -7.54 17.84
C HIS A 219 -9.95 -6.12 18.05
#